data_1bdf7779a787063b79784d0ed3e54c3e
#
_entry.id   1bdf7779a787063b79784d0ed3e54c3e
#
_cell.length_a   1.000
_cell.length_b   1.000
_cell.length_c   1.000
_cell.angle_alpha   90.00
_cell.angle_beta   90.00
_cell.angle_gamma   90.00
#
_symmetry.space_group_name_H-M   'P 1'
#
loop_
_entity.id
_entity.type
_entity.pdbx_description
1 polymer ?
#
loop_
_entity_poly.entity_id
_entity_poly.type
_entity_poly.pdbx_seq_one_letter_code
_entity_poly.pdbx_strand_id
1 'polypeptide(L)'
;MRGAGDLASGVLAAIHTSGFRVLALETENPSAIRRTVAFSEAVRLGHCTIEGIEARLIAKEHAAGILSAKDSEAGTRSGTESIAVGTGAAVGSKANRSSFIPIAVDPTGELISVLQPAAVVDAIIAKKNYGTRLDMAPLVIALGPGFTAERDAHIVIETMRGHNLGRLIYQGTALPNTGVPGLVGGESALRVIHAPAAGTLRVIHDIGDSVTRGETIARIIRADGSVTDVAASLNGIIRGMLPDRFTVRSGLKMADIDPRLTELNNCFTISDKARALGGAVLTALLSRGIVP
;
A
#
# COMPACT_ATOMS: atom_id res chain seq x y z
N MET A 1 6.46 7.11 6.35
CA MET A 1 6.32 5.65 6.12
C MET A 1 7.03 5.28 4.83
N ARG A 2 7.73 4.16 4.75
CA ARG A 2 8.39 3.65 3.54
C ARG A 2 7.45 2.66 2.84
N GLY A 3 7.07 2.96 1.60
CA GLY A 3 6.10 2.22 0.79
C GLY A 3 4.66 2.70 0.94
N ALA A 4 3.89 2.64 -0.15
CA ALA A 4 2.48 3.02 -0.26
C ALA A 4 1.66 2.00 -1.09
N GLY A 5 2.14 0.75 -1.22
CA GLY A 5 1.44 -0.33 -1.90
C GLY A 5 0.19 -0.81 -1.15
N ASP A 6 -0.47 -1.87 -1.62
CA ASP A 6 -1.73 -2.42 -1.08
C ASP A 6 -1.72 -2.55 0.47
N LEU A 7 -0.76 -3.29 1.04
CA LEU A 7 -0.72 -3.49 2.49
C LEU A 7 -0.35 -2.21 3.24
N ALA A 8 0.57 -1.42 2.69
CA ALA A 8 0.94 -0.13 3.22
C ALA A 8 -0.25 0.83 3.25
N SER A 9 -1.15 0.76 2.28
CA SER A 9 -2.34 1.62 2.23
C SER A 9 -3.31 1.36 3.38
N GLY A 10 -3.46 0.12 3.83
CA GLY A 10 -4.23 -0.16 5.04
C GLY A 10 -3.59 0.44 6.30
N VAL A 11 -2.27 0.44 6.38
CA VAL A 11 -1.53 1.09 7.47
C VAL A 11 -1.70 2.62 7.39
N LEU A 12 -1.49 3.21 6.22
CA LEU A 12 -1.65 4.65 5.98
C LEU A 12 -3.06 5.12 6.33
N ALA A 13 -4.08 4.38 5.89
CA ALA A 13 -5.47 4.68 6.22
C ALA A 13 -5.71 4.64 7.73
N ALA A 14 -5.24 3.61 8.44
CA ALA A 14 -5.44 3.47 9.87
C ALA A 14 -4.78 4.62 10.66
N ILE A 15 -3.51 4.93 10.42
CA ILE A 15 -2.81 5.99 11.15
C ILE A 15 -3.32 7.38 10.77
N HIS A 16 -3.65 7.62 9.49
CA HIS A 16 -4.22 8.89 9.04
C HIS A 16 -5.59 9.13 9.67
N THR A 17 -6.50 8.15 9.64
CA THR A 17 -7.83 8.30 10.25
C THR A 17 -7.80 8.42 11.78
N SER A 18 -6.74 7.90 12.41
CA SER A 18 -6.51 8.06 13.85
C SER A 18 -5.91 9.42 14.23
N GLY A 19 -5.72 10.34 13.27
CA GLY A 19 -5.28 11.71 13.53
C GLY A 19 -3.77 11.95 13.43
N PHE A 20 -2.97 10.92 13.14
CA PHE A 20 -1.52 11.12 12.96
C PHE A 20 -1.21 11.85 11.66
N ARG A 21 -0.22 12.72 11.71
CA ARG A 21 0.42 13.24 10.50
C ARG A 21 1.33 12.17 9.90
N VAL A 22 1.11 11.83 8.64
CA VAL A 22 1.86 10.78 7.94
C VAL A 22 2.31 11.28 6.57
N LEU A 23 3.52 10.87 6.18
CA LEU A 23 4.07 11.00 4.83
C LEU A 23 4.47 9.61 4.36
N ALA A 24 4.11 9.23 3.14
CA ALA A 24 4.61 8.01 2.52
C ALA A 24 5.71 8.32 1.51
N LEU A 25 6.76 7.50 1.53
CA LEU A 25 7.90 7.54 0.62
C LEU A 25 7.78 6.36 -0.34
N GLU A 26 7.80 6.62 -1.63
CA GLU A 26 7.58 5.59 -2.65
C GLU A 26 8.65 5.68 -3.75
N THR A 27 8.70 4.68 -4.60
CA THR A 27 9.55 4.68 -5.80
C THR A 27 8.89 5.50 -6.92
N GLU A 28 9.67 5.91 -7.90
CA GLU A 28 9.16 6.60 -9.10
C GLU A 28 8.21 5.73 -9.94
N ASN A 29 8.44 4.41 -9.97
CA ASN A 29 7.63 3.46 -10.71
C ASN A 29 7.09 2.35 -9.79
N PRO A 30 6.03 2.62 -9.02
CA PRO A 30 5.44 1.65 -8.11
C PRO A 30 4.94 0.40 -8.85
N SER A 31 5.23 -0.78 -8.30
CA SER A 31 4.85 -2.07 -8.88
C SER A 31 3.72 -2.78 -8.13
N ALA A 32 2.91 -2.04 -7.39
CA ALA A 32 1.73 -2.60 -6.74
C ALA A 32 0.71 -3.06 -7.80
N ILE A 33 0.41 -4.36 -7.85
CA ILE A 33 -0.57 -4.88 -8.81
C ILE A 33 -2.01 -4.56 -8.41
N ARG A 34 -2.31 -4.46 -7.12
CA ARG A 34 -3.63 -4.04 -6.61
C ARG A 34 -3.71 -2.52 -6.55
N ARG A 35 -3.62 -1.89 -7.72
CA ARG A 35 -3.50 -0.43 -7.89
C ARG A 35 -4.67 0.33 -7.30
N THR A 36 -5.87 -0.16 -7.49
CA THR A 36 -7.14 0.44 -7.03
C THR A 36 -7.24 0.59 -5.51
N VAL A 37 -6.37 -0.11 -4.76
CA VAL A 37 -6.29 -0.06 -3.30
C VAL A 37 -4.88 0.25 -2.80
N ALA A 38 -4.07 0.89 -3.63
CA ALA A 38 -2.70 1.27 -3.31
C ALA A 38 -2.50 2.79 -3.47
N PHE A 39 -2.22 3.50 -2.39
CA PHE A 39 -1.94 4.93 -2.43
C PHE A 39 -0.70 5.29 -3.26
N SER A 40 0.15 4.31 -3.58
CA SER A 40 1.25 4.48 -4.54
C SER A 40 0.77 4.91 -5.93
N GLU A 41 -0.51 4.71 -6.30
CA GLU A 41 -1.07 5.22 -7.56
C GLU A 41 -1.03 6.74 -7.65
N ALA A 42 -0.97 7.45 -6.53
CA ALA A 42 -0.78 8.90 -6.54
C ALA A 42 0.54 9.31 -7.23
N VAL A 43 1.58 8.46 -7.20
CA VAL A 43 2.84 8.74 -7.93
C VAL A 43 2.60 8.82 -9.44
N ARG A 44 1.74 7.96 -9.98
CA ARG A 44 1.45 7.88 -11.42
C ARG A 44 0.38 8.88 -11.87
N LEU A 45 -0.64 9.13 -11.02
CA LEU A 45 -1.83 9.91 -11.36
C LEU A 45 -1.82 11.34 -10.80
N GLY A 46 -0.83 11.68 -9.95
CA GLY A 46 -0.83 12.91 -9.17
C GLY A 46 -1.64 12.79 -7.87
N HIS A 47 -2.74 12.07 -7.89
CA HIS A 47 -3.59 11.78 -6.73
C HIS A 47 -4.38 10.48 -6.91
N CYS A 48 -4.88 9.92 -5.82
CA CYS A 48 -5.85 8.82 -5.83
C CYS A 48 -6.70 8.86 -4.56
N THR A 49 -7.86 8.19 -4.59
CA THR A 49 -8.77 8.10 -3.45
C THR A 49 -9.13 6.65 -3.19
N ILE A 50 -8.99 6.18 -1.95
CA ILE A 50 -9.34 4.84 -1.51
C ILE A 50 -10.24 4.97 -0.29
N GLU A 51 -11.46 4.43 -0.35
CA GLU A 51 -12.45 4.50 0.74
C GLU A 51 -12.64 5.91 1.31
N GLY A 52 -12.68 6.92 0.44
CA GLY A 52 -12.86 8.33 0.82
C GLY A 52 -11.61 9.03 1.36
N ILE A 53 -10.48 8.33 1.47
CA ILE A 53 -9.20 8.91 1.87
C ILE A 53 -8.41 9.27 0.61
N GLU A 54 -8.08 10.55 0.48
CA GLU A 54 -7.27 11.04 -0.64
C GLU A 54 -5.79 10.92 -0.33
N ALA A 55 -4.99 10.55 -1.34
CA ALA A 55 -3.54 10.68 -1.33
C ALA A 55 -3.09 11.54 -2.51
N ARG A 56 -2.06 12.36 -2.31
CA ARG A 56 -1.51 13.26 -3.34
C ARG A 56 -0.01 13.13 -3.45
N LEU A 57 0.48 13.11 -4.67
CA LEU A 57 1.90 13.27 -4.95
C LEU A 57 2.32 14.70 -4.59
N ILE A 58 3.40 14.81 -3.84
CA ILE A 58 4.02 16.09 -3.48
C ILE A 58 5.48 16.11 -3.90
N ALA A 59 6.01 17.30 -4.17
CA ALA A 59 7.45 17.49 -4.34
C ALA A 59 8.17 17.34 -2.99
N LYS A 60 9.38 16.78 -2.99
CA LYS A 60 10.19 16.55 -1.76
C LYS A 60 10.37 17.82 -0.94
N GLU A 61 10.56 18.94 -1.61
CA GLU A 61 10.80 20.25 -1.01
C GLU A 61 9.62 20.76 -0.18
N HIS A 62 8.42 20.31 -0.51
CA HIS A 62 7.20 20.70 0.19
C HIS A 62 6.87 19.80 1.40
N ALA A 63 7.56 18.67 1.56
CA ALA A 63 7.24 17.69 2.58
C ALA A 63 7.30 18.26 4.01
N ALA A 64 8.32 19.04 4.34
CA ALA A 64 8.47 19.65 5.66
C ALA A 64 7.36 20.66 5.95
N GLY A 65 7.00 21.50 4.99
CA GLY A 65 5.93 22.49 5.12
C GLY A 65 4.56 21.83 5.34
N ILE A 66 4.24 20.78 4.59
CA ILE A 66 2.96 20.05 4.71
C ILE A 66 2.84 19.36 6.07
N LEU A 67 3.93 18.78 6.57
CA LEU A 67 3.92 18.10 7.86
C LEU A 67 3.96 19.08 9.06
N SER A 68 4.46 20.30 8.88
CA SER A 68 4.51 21.32 9.93
C SER A 68 3.30 22.26 9.93
N ALA A 69 2.53 22.32 8.84
CA ALA A 69 1.37 23.19 8.75
C ALA A 69 0.37 22.86 9.87
N LYS A 70 0.16 23.80 10.79
CA LYS A 70 -1.01 23.80 11.66
C LYS A 70 -2.19 24.08 10.75
N ASP A 71 -3.33 23.40 10.94
CA ASP A 71 -4.58 23.66 10.20
C ASP A 71 -5.01 25.14 10.37
N SER A 72 -4.40 26.04 9.61
CA SER A 72 -4.86 27.39 9.40
C SER A 72 -5.47 27.42 8.01
N GLU A 73 -6.79 27.67 8.00
CA GLU A 73 -7.61 27.96 6.81
C GLU A 73 -8.15 26.76 6.03
N ALA A 74 -9.19 26.13 6.59
CA ALA A 74 -10.28 25.60 5.78
C ALA A 74 -10.92 26.77 5.04
N GLY A 75 -10.58 26.93 3.75
CA GLY A 75 -11.22 27.90 2.88
C GLY A 75 -12.72 27.83 2.98
N THR A 76 -13.33 28.98 3.23
CA THR A 76 -14.76 29.27 3.23
C THR A 76 -15.38 28.76 1.93
N ARG A 77 -16.06 27.61 1.97
CA ARG A 77 -17.06 27.28 0.96
C ARG A 77 -18.40 27.76 1.49
N SER A 78 -18.83 28.90 0.98
CA SER A 78 -20.22 29.33 0.92
C SER A 78 -21.02 28.31 0.10
N GLY A 79 -22.04 27.73 0.70
CA GLY A 79 -22.95 26.79 0.01
C GLY A 79 -23.86 26.17 1.04
N THR A 80 -24.99 26.82 1.31
CA THR A 80 -26.17 26.34 2.02
C THR A 80 -26.66 25.03 1.42
N GLU A 81 -26.72 23.96 2.21
CA GLU A 81 -27.83 23.00 2.21
C GLU A 81 -27.82 22.19 3.50
N SER A 82 -28.90 22.39 4.23
CA SER A 82 -29.26 21.72 5.47
C SER A 82 -29.85 20.33 5.17
N ILE A 83 -29.30 19.27 5.72
CA ILE A 83 -30.05 18.07 6.08
C ILE A 83 -29.57 17.62 7.44
N ALA A 84 -30.38 17.81 8.43
CA ALA A 84 -30.25 17.22 9.74
C ALA A 84 -30.70 15.77 9.69
N VAL A 85 -29.94 14.84 10.28
CA VAL A 85 -30.43 13.70 11.09
C VAL A 85 -29.23 13.01 11.77
N GLY A 86 -29.33 12.79 13.09
CA GLY A 86 -28.57 11.78 13.81
C GLY A 86 -27.59 12.30 14.85
N THR A 87 -28.06 12.45 16.07
CA THR A 87 -27.31 12.67 17.30
C THR A 87 -26.33 11.53 17.55
N GLY A 88 -25.07 11.76 17.28
CA GLY A 88 -23.95 10.99 17.78
C GLY A 88 -22.86 11.97 18.18
N ALA A 89 -22.55 12.03 19.47
CA ALA A 89 -21.54 12.91 20.02
C ALA A 89 -20.21 12.70 19.30
N ALA A 90 -19.72 13.73 18.61
CA ALA A 90 -18.37 13.78 18.07
C ALA A 90 -17.39 13.88 19.25
N VAL A 91 -16.88 12.75 19.72
CA VAL A 91 -15.73 12.68 20.60
C VAL A 91 -14.49 12.65 19.70
N GLY A 92 -13.73 13.72 19.74
CA GLY A 92 -12.44 13.80 19.07
C GLY A 92 -12.19 15.21 18.56
N SER A 93 -11.29 15.94 19.21
CA SER A 93 -10.77 17.22 18.75
C SER A 93 -10.29 17.08 17.31
N LYS A 94 -10.67 18.02 16.43
CA LYS A 94 -10.14 18.19 15.06
C LYS A 94 -8.68 18.67 15.12
N ALA A 95 -7.83 17.98 15.85
CA ALA A 95 -6.45 18.35 16.02
C ALA A 95 -5.60 17.72 14.93
N ASN A 96 -5.02 18.55 14.08
CA ASN A 96 -3.76 18.33 13.38
C ASN A 96 -3.72 17.32 12.21
N ARG A 97 -4.84 17.02 11.56
CA ARG A 97 -4.89 16.07 10.43
C ARG A 97 -4.82 16.81 9.10
N SER A 98 -3.86 16.45 8.25
CA SER A 98 -3.89 16.82 6.83
C SER A 98 -5.18 16.30 6.17
N SER A 99 -5.77 17.05 5.25
CA SER A 99 -6.96 16.62 4.50
C SER A 99 -6.67 15.46 3.54
N PHE A 100 -5.42 15.13 3.29
CA PHE A 100 -4.96 14.06 2.41
C PHE A 100 -3.67 13.43 2.95
N ILE A 101 -3.32 12.23 2.43
CA ILE A 101 -2.05 11.56 2.69
C ILE A 101 -1.02 12.05 1.66
N PRO A 102 0.04 12.78 2.06
CA PRO A 102 1.11 13.16 1.15
C PRO A 102 1.97 11.94 0.77
N ILE A 103 2.28 11.81 -0.52
CA ILE A 103 3.18 10.80 -1.08
C ILE A 103 4.35 11.53 -1.75
N ALA A 104 5.58 11.19 -1.41
CA ALA A 104 6.78 11.72 -2.05
C ALA A 104 7.56 10.61 -2.74
N VAL A 105 8.16 10.90 -3.89
CA VAL A 105 9.11 10.00 -4.55
C VAL A 105 10.45 10.13 -3.84
N ASP A 106 10.75 9.14 -3.00
CA ASP A 106 11.98 9.07 -2.20
C ASP A 106 12.34 7.61 -1.87
N PRO A 107 12.84 6.84 -2.87
CA PRO A 107 13.11 5.41 -2.71
C PRO A 107 14.20 5.11 -1.67
N THR A 108 15.12 6.03 -1.45
CA THR A 108 16.22 5.90 -0.49
C THR A 108 15.85 6.31 0.93
N GLY A 109 14.80 7.15 1.09
CA GLY A 109 14.36 7.64 2.39
C GLY A 109 15.19 8.83 2.90
N GLU A 110 15.72 9.67 2.00
CA GLU A 110 16.49 10.87 2.36
C GLU A 110 15.68 11.84 3.23
N LEU A 111 14.38 11.96 2.96
CA LEU A 111 13.47 12.79 3.75
C LEU A 111 13.38 12.37 5.22
N ILE A 112 13.70 11.13 5.57
CA ILE A 112 13.67 10.67 6.97
C ILE A 112 14.67 11.46 7.80
N SER A 113 15.88 11.65 7.30
CA SER A 113 16.94 12.41 8.01
C SER A 113 16.61 13.90 8.09
N VAL A 114 15.92 14.45 7.10
CA VAL A 114 15.51 15.87 7.06
C VAL A 114 14.34 16.13 8.01
N LEU A 115 13.35 15.26 8.01
CA LEU A 115 12.10 15.44 8.76
C LEU A 115 12.19 14.98 10.22
N GLN A 116 13.14 14.11 10.56
CA GLN A 116 13.33 13.53 11.91
C GLN A 116 11.99 13.09 12.55
N PRO A 117 11.25 12.16 11.93
CA PRO A 117 9.94 11.76 12.41
C PRO A 117 10.02 11.03 13.76
N ALA A 118 8.96 11.08 14.57
CA ALA A 118 8.86 10.31 15.81
C ALA A 118 8.88 8.80 15.56
N ALA A 119 8.38 8.35 14.39
CA ALA A 119 8.44 6.96 13.98
C ALA A 119 8.67 6.79 12.48
N VAL A 120 9.37 5.72 12.13
CA VAL A 120 9.49 5.19 10.75
C VAL A 120 8.82 3.83 10.69
N VAL A 121 7.96 3.64 9.69
CA VAL A 121 7.33 2.35 9.41
C VAL A 121 7.79 1.88 8.03
N ASP A 122 8.49 0.74 7.95
CA ASP A 122 8.81 0.09 6.68
C ASP A 122 7.67 -0.88 6.31
N ALA A 123 6.92 -0.51 5.30
CA ALA A 123 5.83 -1.28 4.71
C ALA A 123 6.04 -1.56 3.21
N ILE A 124 7.29 -1.59 2.76
CA ILE A 124 7.67 -1.93 1.38
C ILE A 124 7.27 -3.37 1.04
N ILE A 125 7.29 -4.27 2.04
CA ILE A 125 6.93 -5.70 1.90
C ILE A 125 7.82 -6.44 0.88
N ALA A 126 9.06 -6.03 0.77
CA ALA A 126 10.01 -6.58 -0.20
C ALA A 126 10.58 -7.95 0.20
N LYS A 127 10.27 -8.44 1.40
CA LYS A 127 10.78 -9.71 1.97
C LYS A 127 12.29 -9.72 2.22
N LYS A 128 12.90 -8.57 2.12
CA LYS A 128 14.29 -8.25 2.47
C LYS A 128 14.39 -6.79 2.89
N ASN A 129 15.38 -6.49 3.72
CA ASN A 129 15.65 -5.13 4.14
C ASN A 129 16.30 -4.30 3.01
N TYR A 130 15.69 -3.17 2.66
CA TYR A 130 16.22 -2.17 1.75
C TYR A 130 16.76 -0.93 2.49
N GLY A 131 17.60 -1.17 3.50
CA GLY A 131 18.32 -0.12 4.20
C GLY A 131 17.55 0.50 5.37
N THR A 132 16.52 -0.15 5.91
CA THR A 132 15.88 0.27 7.16
C THR A 132 16.78 -0.08 8.35
N ARG A 133 17.01 0.89 9.24
CA ARG A 133 17.88 0.79 10.41
C ARG A 133 17.23 1.39 11.64
N LEU A 134 17.66 0.96 12.82
CA LEU A 134 17.18 1.43 14.12
C LEU A 134 17.35 2.94 14.33
N ASP A 135 18.40 3.53 13.77
CA ASP A 135 18.75 4.93 13.93
C ASP A 135 17.94 5.92 13.09
N MET A 136 17.02 5.40 12.25
CA MET A 136 16.19 6.25 11.39
C MET A 136 15.16 7.09 12.15
N ALA A 137 14.73 6.63 13.32
CA ALA A 137 13.80 7.35 14.19
C ALA A 137 13.83 6.78 15.61
N PRO A 138 13.29 7.50 16.64
CA PRO A 138 13.10 6.95 17.98
C PRO A 138 12.33 5.64 18.02
N LEU A 139 11.40 5.44 17.09
CA LEU A 139 10.71 4.17 16.87
C LEU A 139 10.76 3.77 15.40
N VAL A 140 11.32 2.59 15.12
CA VAL A 140 11.34 1.97 13.80
C VAL A 140 10.53 0.69 13.85
N ILE A 141 9.52 0.59 12.98
CA ILE A 141 8.63 -0.57 12.83
C ILE A 141 8.83 -1.14 11.43
N ALA A 142 8.95 -2.45 11.28
CA ALA A 142 9.07 -3.09 9.98
C ALA A 142 8.03 -4.22 9.80
N LEU A 143 7.44 -4.31 8.61
CA LEU A 143 6.38 -5.28 8.31
C LEU A 143 6.93 -6.48 7.54
N GLY A 144 6.76 -7.67 8.12
CA GLY A 144 7.00 -8.96 7.49
C GLY A 144 8.45 -9.45 7.54
N PRO A 145 8.76 -10.48 6.75
CA PRO A 145 10.08 -11.09 6.74
C PRO A 145 11.13 -10.19 6.10
N GLY A 146 12.38 -10.43 6.46
CA GLY A 146 13.53 -9.67 5.99
C GLY A 146 14.10 -8.72 7.03
N PHE A 147 13.44 -8.62 8.20
CA PHE A 147 13.87 -7.80 9.32
C PHE A 147 14.03 -8.64 10.59
N THR A 148 14.98 -8.24 11.43
CA THR A 148 15.16 -8.79 12.77
C THR A 148 14.91 -7.67 13.78
N ALA A 149 14.01 -7.89 14.72
CA ALA A 149 13.78 -6.97 15.83
C ALA A 149 15.07 -6.81 16.67
N GLU A 150 15.31 -5.64 17.21
CA GLU A 150 16.51 -5.21 17.92
C GLU A 150 17.78 -5.03 17.05
N ARG A 151 17.75 -5.46 15.78
CA ARG A 151 18.86 -5.24 14.83
C ARG A 151 18.50 -4.26 13.72
N ASP A 152 17.38 -4.49 13.05
CA ASP A 152 16.95 -3.72 11.87
C ASP A 152 15.82 -2.74 12.21
N ALA A 153 14.97 -3.11 13.17
CA ALA A 153 13.82 -2.35 13.64
C ALA A 153 13.59 -2.60 15.14
N HIS A 154 12.91 -1.69 15.83
CA HIS A 154 12.52 -1.87 17.24
C HIS A 154 11.39 -2.90 17.38
N ILE A 155 10.49 -2.94 16.40
CA ILE A 155 9.35 -3.86 16.35
C ILE A 155 9.23 -4.39 14.92
N VAL A 156 9.11 -5.72 14.79
CA VAL A 156 8.71 -6.38 13.54
C VAL A 156 7.26 -6.83 13.66
N ILE A 157 6.47 -6.67 12.62
CA ILE A 157 5.06 -7.09 12.60
C ILE A 157 4.89 -8.29 11.66
N GLU A 158 4.27 -9.36 12.18
CA GLU A 158 3.97 -10.56 11.39
C GLU A 158 2.96 -10.25 10.28
N THR A 159 3.30 -10.65 9.06
CA THR A 159 2.44 -10.42 7.89
C THR A 159 1.91 -11.71 7.27
N MET A 160 2.29 -12.87 7.75
CA MET A 160 1.72 -14.13 7.25
C MET A 160 0.27 -14.24 7.69
N ARG A 161 -0.63 -14.64 6.75
CA ARG A 161 -2.03 -14.94 7.08
C ARG A 161 -2.11 -16.09 8.07
N GLY A 162 -3.05 -16.01 8.98
CA GLY A 162 -3.31 -16.99 10.01
C GLY A 162 -3.33 -16.39 11.41
N HIS A 163 -3.22 -17.22 12.42
CA HIS A 163 -3.40 -16.86 13.83
C HIS A 163 -2.50 -15.70 14.31
N ASN A 164 -1.29 -15.60 13.77
CA ASN A 164 -0.29 -14.61 14.19
C ASN A 164 -0.27 -13.33 13.32
N LEU A 165 -1.17 -13.16 12.35
CA LEU A 165 -1.21 -11.96 11.53
C LEU A 165 -1.35 -10.70 12.40
N GLY A 166 -0.45 -9.73 12.21
CA GLY A 166 -0.42 -8.50 12.99
C GLY A 166 0.26 -8.61 14.35
N ARG A 167 0.80 -9.78 14.73
CA ARG A 167 1.53 -9.93 15.99
C ARG A 167 2.76 -9.03 16.02
N LEU A 168 2.94 -8.29 17.12
CA LEU A 168 4.13 -7.49 17.39
C LEU A 168 5.26 -8.41 17.89
N ILE A 169 6.41 -8.33 17.25
CA ILE A 169 7.61 -9.13 17.54
C ILE A 169 8.68 -8.16 18.03
N TYR A 170 9.04 -8.31 19.29
CA TYR A 170 10.05 -7.47 19.93
C TYR A 170 11.45 -8.11 19.88
N GLN A 171 11.53 -9.43 19.67
CA GLN A 171 12.79 -10.18 19.51
C GLN A 171 12.63 -11.21 18.40
N GLY A 172 13.63 -11.32 17.52
CA GLY A 172 13.63 -12.25 16.41
C GLY A 172 12.98 -11.71 15.14
N THR A 173 12.37 -12.60 14.34
CA THR A 173 11.92 -12.32 12.98
C THR A 173 10.46 -12.74 12.76
N ALA A 174 9.79 -12.13 11.79
CA ALA A 174 8.55 -12.66 11.24
C ALA A 174 8.81 -13.99 10.51
N LEU A 175 7.75 -14.79 10.32
CA LEU A 175 7.84 -16.05 9.60
C LEU A 175 8.40 -15.85 8.19
N PRO A 176 9.30 -16.72 7.72
CA PRO A 176 9.89 -16.59 6.39
C PRO A 176 8.82 -16.70 5.30
N ASN A 177 9.07 -16.00 4.19
CA ASN A 177 8.18 -16.06 3.04
C ASN A 177 8.21 -17.48 2.44
N THR A 178 7.04 -18.08 2.31
CA THR A 178 6.88 -19.42 1.72
C THR A 178 6.97 -19.42 0.19
N GLY A 179 6.84 -18.25 -0.46
CA GLY A 179 6.70 -18.17 -1.91
C GLY A 179 5.33 -18.62 -2.44
N VAL A 180 4.51 -19.26 -1.60
CA VAL A 180 3.19 -19.76 -1.98
C VAL A 180 2.13 -18.68 -1.70
N PRO A 181 1.35 -18.25 -2.70
CA PRO A 181 0.24 -17.33 -2.49
C PRO A 181 -0.82 -17.91 -1.55
N GLY A 182 -1.44 -17.05 -0.74
CA GLY A 182 -2.53 -17.48 0.13
C GLY A 182 -3.72 -18.04 -0.65
N LEU A 183 -4.39 -19.02 -0.06
CA LEU A 183 -5.59 -19.64 -0.63
C LEU A 183 -6.75 -18.63 -0.66
N VAL A 184 -7.42 -18.51 -1.81
CA VAL A 184 -8.62 -17.68 -2.01
C VAL A 184 -9.55 -18.43 -2.96
N GLY A 185 -10.78 -18.70 -2.52
CA GLY A 185 -11.75 -19.44 -3.34
C GLY A 185 -11.26 -20.83 -3.78
N GLY A 186 -10.43 -21.51 -2.96
CA GLY A 186 -9.86 -22.81 -3.30
C GLY A 186 -8.59 -22.76 -4.16
N GLU A 187 -8.19 -21.59 -4.67
CA GLU A 187 -7.03 -21.42 -5.55
C GLU A 187 -5.88 -20.68 -4.87
N SER A 188 -4.64 -21.03 -5.20
CA SER A 188 -3.44 -20.37 -4.68
C SER A 188 -2.49 -19.91 -5.77
N ALA A 189 -1.65 -20.79 -6.30
CA ALA A 189 -0.62 -20.47 -7.28
C ALA A 189 -1.20 -19.98 -8.62
N LEU A 190 -2.30 -20.61 -9.10
CA LEU A 190 -2.94 -20.26 -10.35
C LEU A 190 -3.51 -18.84 -10.39
N ARG A 191 -3.80 -18.26 -9.22
CA ARG A 191 -4.29 -16.87 -9.14
C ARG A 191 -3.26 -15.84 -9.58
N VAL A 192 -1.97 -16.16 -9.42
CA VAL A 192 -0.89 -15.21 -9.65
C VAL A 192 -0.32 -15.39 -11.04
N ILE A 193 -0.35 -14.34 -11.83
CA ILE A 193 0.21 -14.32 -13.17
C ILE A 193 1.54 -13.58 -13.16
N HIS A 194 2.56 -14.23 -13.68
CA HIS A 194 3.90 -13.68 -13.84
C HIS A 194 4.15 -13.37 -15.31
N ALA A 195 4.92 -12.32 -15.58
CA ALA A 195 5.30 -11.94 -16.94
C ALA A 195 6.11 -13.07 -17.60
N PRO A 196 5.64 -13.65 -18.73
CA PRO A 196 6.37 -14.70 -19.43
C PRO A 196 7.61 -14.21 -20.15
N ALA A 197 7.73 -12.90 -20.38
CA ALA A 197 8.84 -12.27 -21.07
C ALA A 197 9.16 -10.89 -20.47
N ALA A 198 10.31 -10.33 -20.82
CA ALA A 198 10.64 -8.92 -20.57
C ALA A 198 10.10 -8.04 -21.71
N GLY A 199 9.65 -6.83 -21.39
CA GLY A 199 9.16 -5.88 -22.40
C GLY A 199 8.21 -4.84 -21.79
N THR A 200 7.44 -4.18 -22.66
CA THR A 200 6.44 -3.19 -22.28
C THR A 200 5.05 -3.83 -22.26
N LEU A 201 4.37 -3.73 -21.14
CA LEU A 201 3.03 -4.27 -20.94
C LEU A 201 1.98 -3.47 -21.73
N ARG A 202 1.04 -4.17 -22.37
CA ARG A 202 -0.19 -3.63 -22.94
C ARG A 202 -1.36 -4.35 -22.30
N VAL A 203 -2.12 -3.64 -21.49
CA VAL A 203 -3.27 -4.16 -20.76
C VAL A 203 -4.48 -4.22 -21.69
N ILE A 204 -5.19 -5.35 -21.69
CA ILE A 204 -6.43 -5.57 -22.45
C ILE A 204 -7.60 -5.61 -21.47
N HIS A 205 -7.46 -6.36 -20.37
CA HIS A 205 -8.43 -6.44 -19.29
C HIS A 205 -7.81 -5.90 -18.01
N ASP A 206 -8.49 -4.96 -17.37
CA ASP A 206 -7.99 -4.29 -16.16
C ASP A 206 -8.71 -4.77 -14.88
N ILE A 207 -8.35 -4.20 -13.75
CA ILE A 207 -8.90 -4.55 -12.43
C ILE A 207 -10.42 -4.35 -12.43
N GLY A 208 -11.15 -5.40 -12.07
CA GLY A 208 -12.60 -5.44 -12.05
C GLY A 208 -13.22 -6.19 -13.24
N ASP A 209 -12.46 -6.41 -14.31
CA ASP A 209 -12.97 -7.18 -15.46
C ASP A 209 -13.05 -8.67 -15.13
N SER A 210 -14.14 -9.29 -15.58
CA SER A 210 -14.32 -10.75 -15.56
C SER A 210 -13.64 -11.37 -16.75
N VAL A 211 -12.91 -12.46 -16.54
CA VAL A 211 -12.14 -13.17 -17.58
C VAL A 211 -12.35 -14.67 -17.50
N THR A 212 -12.18 -15.35 -18.63
CA THR A 212 -12.20 -16.80 -18.74
C THR A 212 -10.77 -17.35 -18.89
N ARG A 213 -10.55 -18.58 -18.40
CA ARG A 213 -9.26 -19.24 -18.55
C ARG A 213 -8.84 -19.33 -20.01
N GLY A 214 -7.61 -18.91 -20.31
CA GLY A 214 -7.05 -18.88 -21.66
C GLY A 214 -7.32 -17.59 -22.43
N GLU A 215 -8.20 -16.71 -21.94
CA GLU A 215 -8.44 -15.40 -22.52
C GLU A 215 -7.22 -14.50 -22.41
N THR A 216 -6.84 -13.77 -23.47
CA THR A 216 -5.70 -12.86 -23.46
C THR A 216 -6.04 -11.61 -22.67
N ILE A 217 -5.40 -11.43 -21.52
CA ILE A 217 -5.62 -10.29 -20.62
C ILE A 217 -4.63 -9.15 -20.80
N ALA A 218 -3.50 -9.44 -21.40
CA ALA A 218 -2.46 -8.44 -21.69
C ALA A 218 -1.53 -8.94 -22.78
N ARG A 219 -0.69 -8.05 -23.31
CA ARG A 219 0.41 -8.35 -24.24
C ARG A 219 1.71 -7.73 -23.73
N ILE A 220 2.82 -8.39 -23.99
CA ILE A 220 4.15 -7.85 -23.73
C ILE A 220 4.83 -7.61 -25.05
N ILE A 221 5.13 -6.35 -25.35
CA ILE A 221 5.89 -5.94 -26.53
C ILE A 221 7.36 -5.96 -26.16
N ARG A 222 8.14 -6.83 -26.81
CA ARG A 222 9.58 -6.96 -26.57
C ARG A 222 10.36 -5.89 -27.33
N ALA A 223 11.66 -5.75 -26.97
CA ALA A 223 12.54 -4.77 -27.61
C ALA A 223 12.74 -5.01 -29.11
N ASP A 224 12.63 -6.26 -29.58
CA ASP A 224 12.71 -6.65 -30.99
C ASP A 224 11.38 -6.44 -31.75
N GLY A 225 10.37 -5.91 -31.11
CA GLY A 225 9.04 -5.71 -31.68
C GLY A 225 8.14 -6.95 -31.63
N SER A 226 8.63 -8.11 -31.22
CA SER A 226 7.81 -9.31 -31.05
C SER A 226 6.83 -9.16 -29.91
N VAL A 227 5.69 -9.84 -29.99
CA VAL A 227 4.58 -9.75 -29.01
C VAL A 227 4.40 -11.11 -28.35
N THR A 228 4.24 -11.09 -27.02
CA THR A 228 3.91 -12.28 -26.24
C THR A 228 2.55 -12.04 -25.55
N ASP A 229 1.56 -12.86 -25.87
CA ASP A 229 0.26 -12.82 -25.20
C ASP A 229 0.38 -13.36 -23.77
N VAL A 230 -0.39 -12.76 -22.86
CA VAL A 230 -0.53 -13.16 -21.46
C VAL A 230 -1.98 -13.59 -21.27
N ALA A 231 -2.19 -14.87 -21.00
CA ALA A 231 -3.51 -15.43 -20.82
C ALA A 231 -3.94 -15.51 -19.35
N ALA A 232 -5.24 -15.41 -19.11
CA ALA A 232 -5.84 -15.70 -17.81
C ALA A 232 -5.59 -17.17 -17.43
N SER A 233 -5.11 -17.40 -16.23
CA SER A 233 -4.78 -18.74 -15.72
C SER A 233 -6.01 -19.51 -15.22
N LEU A 234 -7.09 -18.80 -14.88
CA LEU A 234 -8.36 -19.34 -14.41
C LEU A 234 -9.52 -18.38 -14.73
N ASN A 235 -10.76 -18.86 -14.59
CA ASN A 235 -11.94 -18.00 -14.64
C ASN A 235 -12.02 -17.16 -13.37
N GLY A 236 -12.37 -15.88 -13.49
CA GLY A 236 -12.49 -15.02 -12.34
C GLY A 236 -12.52 -13.54 -12.67
N ILE A 237 -12.27 -12.73 -11.66
CA ILE A 237 -12.16 -11.26 -11.76
C ILE A 237 -10.68 -10.88 -11.65
N ILE A 238 -10.20 -10.02 -12.52
CA ILE A 238 -8.87 -9.42 -12.37
C ILE A 238 -8.88 -8.55 -11.13
N ARG A 239 -8.21 -9.01 -10.07
CA ARG A 239 -8.11 -8.33 -8.80
C ARG A 239 -6.90 -7.42 -8.70
N GLY A 240 -5.90 -7.70 -9.52
CA GLY A 240 -4.67 -6.93 -9.60
C GLY A 240 -4.05 -7.02 -10.98
N MET A 241 -3.55 -5.90 -11.48
CA MET A 241 -2.88 -5.76 -12.77
C MET A 241 -1.87 -4.61 -12.68
N LEU A 242 -0.66 -4.80 -13.21
CA LEU A 242 0.28 -3.69 -13.42
C LEU A 242 -0.32 -2.67 -14.40
N PRO A 243 0.06 -1.39 -14.32
CA PRO A 243 -0.48 -0.38 -15.23
C PRO A 243 -0.06 -0.64 -16.68
N ASP A 244 -0.87 -0.17 -17.63
CA ASP A 244 -0.48 -0.15 -19.04
C ASP A 244 0.84 0.58 -19.23
N ARG A 245 1.66 0.14 -20.20
CA ARG A 245 3.00 0.63 -20.51
C ARG A 245 4.06 0.42 -19.42
N PHE A 246 3.76 -0.37 -18.38
CA PHE A 246 4.76 -0.73 -17.38
C PHE A 246 5.86 -1.59 -18.02
N THR A 247 7.13 -1.31 -17.69
CA THR A 247 8.24 -2.16 -18.13
C THR A 247 8.36 -3.37 -17.20
N VAL A 248 8.10 -4.55 -17.76
CA VAL A 248 8.17 -5.82 -17.02
C VAL A 248 9.45 -6.57 -17.36
N ARG A 249 10.00 -7.27 -16.35
CA ARG A 249 11.01 -8.32 -16.54
C ARG A 249 10.32 -9.69 -16.49
N SER A 250 10.90 -10.68 -17.15
CA SER A 250 10.41 -12.06 -17.05
C SER A 250 10.35 -12.52 -15.58
N GLY A 251 9.29 -13.20 -15.21
CA GLY A 251 9.03 -13.66 -13.85
C GLY A 251 8.48 -12.60 -12.88
N LEU A 252 8.33 -11.33 -13.29
CA LEU A 252 7.70 -10.32 -12.46
C LEU A 252 6.22 -10.66 -12.26
N LYS A 253 5.75 -10.65 -11.01
CA LYS A 253 4.31 -10.77 -10.74
C LYS A 253 3.60 -9.56 -11.35
N MET A 254 2.69 -9.81 -12.30
CA MET A 254 2.03 -8.75 -13.04
C MET A 254 0.52 -8.68 -12.85
N ALA A 255 -0.13 -9.78 -12.50
CA ALA A 255 -1.56 -9.80 -12.26
C ALA A 255 -1.96 -10.80 -11.17
N ASP A 256 -3.18 -10.66 -10.67
CA ASP A 256 -3.83 -11.54 -9.69
C ASP A 256 -5.31 -11.69 -10.06
N ILE A 257 -5.80 -12.92 -10.19
CA ILE A 257 -7.20 -13.22 -10.48
C ILE A 257 -7.88 -13.80 -9.24
N ASP A 258 -9.04 -13.29 -8.89
CA ASP A 258 -9.90 -13.84 -7.84
C ASP A 258 -10.97 -14.74 -8.50
N PRO A 259 -11.03 -16.05 -8.19
CA PRO A 259 -12.00 -16.95 -8.79
C PRO A 259 -13.44 -16.69 -8.35
N ARG A 260 -13.65 -15.86 -7.32
CA ARG A 260 -14.97 -15.56 -6.77
C ARG A 260 -15.60 -14.36 -7.48
N LEU A 261 -16.48 -14.64 -8.44
CA LEU A 261 -17.16 -13.62 -9.25
C LEU A 261 -18.03 -12.65 -8.43
N THR A 262 -18.48 -13.06 -7.25
CA THR A 262 -19.28 -12.21 -6.34
C THR A 262 -18.47 -11.17 -5.58
N GLU A 263 -17.14 -11.25 -5.63
CA GLU A 263 -16.22 -10.45 -4.79
C GLU A 263 -15.64 -9.24 -5.53
N LEU A 264 -16.35 -8.73 -6.54
CA LEU A 264 -15.91 -7.57 -7.34
C LEU A 264 -15.55 -6.36 -6.47
N ASN A 265 -16.35 -6.06 -5.46
CA ASN A 265 -16.10 -4.92 -4.58
C ASN A 265 -14.77 -5.01 -3.81
N ASN A 266 -14.27 -6.22 -3.60
CA ASN A 266 -12.96 -6.44 -2.96
C ASN A 266 -11.79 -5.96 -3.83
N CYS A 267 -12.02 -5.70 -5.11
CA CYS A 267 -11.01 -5.10 -5.98
C CYS A 267 -10.74 -3.63 -5.64
N PHE A 268 -11.70 -2.96 -5.01
CA PHE A 268 -11.70 -1.51 -4.77
C PHE A 268 -11.67 -1.12 -3.28
N THR A 269 -11.56 -2.10 -2.39
CA THR A 269 -11.55 -1.88 -0.95
C THR A 269 -10.30 -2.46 -0.27
N ILE A 270 -9.88 -1.82 0.82
CA ILE A 270 -8.74 -2.24 1.64
C ILE A 270 -9.02 -3.64 2.20
N SER A 271 -8.08 -4.57 2.05
CA SER A 271 -8.25 -5.95 2.48
C SER A 271 -8.22 -6.10 4.01
N ASP A 272 -8.81 -7.22 4.49
CA ASP A 272 -8.72 -7.69 5.87
C ASP A 272 -7.28 -7.69 6.41
N LYS A 273 -6.35 -8.23 5.63
CA LYS A 273 -4.93 -8.26 5.98
C LYS A 273 -4.33 -6.86 6.12
N ALA A 274 -4.63 -5.96 5.19
CA ALA A 274 -4.13 -4.60 5.23
C ALA A 274 -4.68 -3.82 6.44
N ARG A 275 -5.97 -4.03 6.79
CA ARG A 275 -6.59 -3.47 8.00
C ARG A 275 -5.97 -4.02 9.28
N ALA A 276 -5.74 -5.34 9.35
CA ALA A 276 -5.10 -5.97 10.51
C ALA A 276 -3.69 -5.40 10.76
N LEU A 277 -2.92 -5.19 9.68
CA LEU A 277 -1.60 -4.57 9.77
C LEU A 277 -1.69 -3.09 10.19
N GLY A 278 -2.70 -2.36 9.72
CA GLY A 278 -2.97 -0.98 10.16
C GLY A 278 -3.22 -0.91 11.67
N GLY A 279 -4.07 -1.78 12.20
CA GLY A 279 -4.32 -1.91 13.64
C GLY A 279 -3.07 -2.26 14.44
N ALA A 280 -2.26 -3.19 13.92
CA ALA A 280 -1.00 -3.59 14.57
C ALA A 280 0.02 -2.44 14.63
N VAL A 281 0.18 -1.66 13.55
CA VAL A 281 1.06 -0.48 13.57
C VAL A 281 0.54 0.57 14.53
N LEU A 282 -0.76 0.85 14.54
CA LEU A 282 -1.37 1.78 15.49
C LEU A 282 -1.11 1.34 16.94
N THR A 283 -1.30 0.07 17.26
CA THR A 283 -0.97 -0.51 18.56
C THR A 283 0.50 -0.31 18.92
N ALA A 284 1.41 -0.54 17.97
CA ALA A 284 2.84 -0.36 18.19
C ALA A 284 3.21 1.10 18.47
N LEU A 285 2.62 2.07 17.75
CA LEU A 285 2.83 3.50 17.99
C LEU A 285 2.35 3.90 19.40
N LEU A 286 1.12 3.56 19.74
CA LEU A 286 0.51 3.91 21.03
C LEU A 286 1.22 3.24 22.20
N SER A 287 1.69 1.99 22.06
CA SER A 287 2.45 1.28 23.11
C SER A 287 3.80 1.94 23.45
N ARG A 288 4.30 2.80 22.57
CA ARG A 288 5.53 3.58 22.74
C ARG A 288 5.26 5.06 23.04
N GLY A 289 4.02 5.41 23.39
CA GLY A 289 3.62 6.77 23.74
C GLY A 289 3.59 7.75 22.56
N ILE A 290 3.62 7.25 21.33
CA ILE A 290 3.45 8.10 20.14
C ILE A 290 1.95 8.24 19.87
N VAL A 291 1.46 9.45 20.07
CA VAL A 291 0.03 9.81 19.94
C VAL A 291 -0.17 10.82 18.80
N PRO A 292 -1.40 10.96 18.25
CA PRO A 292 -1.73 11.93 17.21
C PRO A 292 -1.46 13.38 17.58
#